data_db0829316743571830e15e7891ddf453
#
_entry.id   db0829316743571830e15e7891ddf453
#
_cell.length_a   1.000
_cell.length_b   1.000
_cell.length_c   1.000
_cell.angle_alpha   90.00
_cell.angle_beta   90.00
_cell.angle_gamma   90.00
#
_symmetry.space_group_name_H-M   'P 1'
#
loop_
_entity.id
_entity.type
_entity.pdbx_description
1 polymer ?
#
loop_
_entity_poly.entity_id
_entity_poly.type
_entity_poly.pdbx_seq_one_letter_code
_entity_poly.pdbx_strand_id
1 'polypeptide(L)'
;NIPSAACRTALLQLLQSALWGCAPQEQAFQGLTRADWESIFLTAQAQTVMALAFQAFEFLPDELLPDDALLTRWMVQTEQAEQHSRHMNDALASLCEFFTTRGLQPVVLKGQSIARLYRHPLARECGDIDLHFPIHGQAAQALCALRDAGVHPQPKPDGSYLYSWQDVPVEHHPRFTDLASPFARRRLSGMLSRFPSQSVALGMGTHAQIM
;
A
#
# COMPACT_ATOMS: atom_id res chain seq x y z
N ASN A 1 -24.64 -1.10 -2.16
CA ASN A 1 -25.37 -0.01 -1.49
C ASN A 1 -24.41 1.15 -1.24
N ILE A 2 -24.84 2.36 -1.55
CA ILE A 2 -24.09 3.58 -1.21
C ILE A 2 -24.30 3.85 0.29
N PRO A 3 -23.26 3.98 1.10
CA PRO A 3 -23.39 4.26 2.53
C PRO A 3 -24.07 5.60 2.78
N SER A 4 -24.80 5.72 3.89
CA SER A 4 -25.44 6.97 4.31
C SER A 4 -24.42 8.12 4.48
N ALA A 5 -24.88 9.36 4.49
CA ALA A 5 -24.00 10.50 4.73
C ALA A 5 -23.32 10.39 6.11
N ALA A 6 -24.03 9.92 7.13
CA ALA A 6 -23.49 9.70 8.47
C ALA A 6 -22.38 8.64 8.46
N CYS A 7 -22.61 7.47 7.83
CA CYS A 7 -21.59 6.41 7.70
C CYS A 7 -20.33 6.90 6.98
N ARG A 8 -20.48 7.69 5.90
CA ARG A 8 -19.32 8.27 5.19
C ARG A 8 -18.55 9.23 6.07
N THR A 9 -19.25 10.10 6.82
CA THR A 9 -18.59 11.05 7.75
C THR A 9 -17.85 10.30 8.82
N ALA A 10 -18.46 9.30 9.46
CA ALA A 10 -17.80 8.49 10.48
C ALA A 10 -16.56 7.77 9.94
N LEU A 11 -16.64 7.13 8.76
CA LEU A 11 -15.47 6.49 8.14
C LEU A 11 -14.35 7.50 7.87
N LEU A 12 -14.66 8.68 7.34
CA LEU A 12 -13.64 9.71 7.10
C LEU A 12 -13.00 10.20 8.40
N GLN A 13 -13.76 10.32 9.49
CA GLN A 13 -13.21 10.66 10.81
C GLN A 13 -12.28 9.56 11.33
N LEU A 14 -12.61 8.26 11.17
CA LEU A 14 -11.71 7.17 11.51
C LEU A 14 -10.40 7.23 10.71
N LEU A 15 -10.50 7.39 9.39
CA LEU A 15 -9.31 7.47 8.53
C LEU A 15 -8.43 8.68 8.87
N GLN A 16 -9.05 9.84 9.12
CA GLN A 16 -8.33 11.04 9.53
C GLN A 16 -7.61 10.81 10.86
N SER A 17 -8.29 10.25 11.84
CA SER A 17 -7.75 9.93 13.15
C SER A 17 -6.54 8.99 13.05
N ALA A 18 -6.70 7.87 12.32
CA ALA A 18 -5.64 6.88 12.13
C ALA A 18 -4.40 7.45 11.41
N LEU A 19 -4.59 8.31 10.41
CA LEU A 19 -3.49 8.89 9.63
C LEU A 19 -2.71 9.95 10.41
N TRP A 20 -3.40 10.80 11.18
CA TRP A 20 -2.77 11.95 11.86
C TRP A 20 -2.62 11.79 13.37
N GLY A 21 -3.09 10.67 13.95
CA GLY A 21 -2.96 10.39 15.38
C GLY A 21 -3.71 11.39 16.25
N CYS A 22 -4.90 11.83 15.81
CA CYS A 22 -5.74 12.79 16.53
C CYS A 22 -7.10 12.17 16.86
N ALA A 23 -7.70 12.57 17.97
CA ALA A 23 -9.04 12.10 18.32
C ALA A 23 -10.05 12.51 17.23
N PRO A 24 -10.93 11.61 16.82
CA PRO A 24 -11.99 11.92 15.86
C PRO A 24 -13.08 12.78 16.52
N GLN A 25 -13.92 13.40 15.72
CA GLN A 25 -15.08 14.14 16.23
C GLN A 25 -16.13 13.14 16.73
N GLU A 26 -16.33 13.01 18.04
CA GLU A 26 -17.26 12.05 18.65
C GLU A 26 -18.69 12.19 18.12
N GLN A 27 -19.12 13.41 17.76
CA GLN A 27 -20.46 13.68 17.21
C GLN A 27 -20.72 12.85 15.93
N ALA A 28 -19.69 12.49 15.18
CA ALA A 28 -19.83 11.67 13.97
C ALA A 28 -20.24 10.23 14.27
N PHE A 29 -20.10 9.78 15.51
CA PHE A 29 -20.39 8.41 15.95
C PHE A 29 -21.64 8.32 16.84
N GLN A 30 -22.13 9.46 17.33
CA GLN A 30 -23.34 9.51 18.16
C GLN A 30 -24.57 9.03 17.35
N GLY A 31 -25.32 8.08 17.94
CA GLY A 31 -26.55 7.56 17.34
C GLY A 31 -26.33 6.62 16.17
N LEU A 32 -25.10 6.21 15.84
CA LEU A 32 -24.86 5.13 14.89
C LEU A 32 -25.46 3.83 15.38
N THR A 33 -26.28 3.22 14.54
CA THR A 33 -26.87 1.90 14.81
C THR A 33 -25.86 0.79 14.46
N ARG A 34 -26.18 -0.44 14.90
CA ARG A 34 -25.45 -1.63 14.46
C ARG A 34 -25.39 -1.75 12.93
N ALA A 35 -26.47 -1.42 12.23
CA ALA A 35 -26.51 -1.46 10.77
C ALA A 35 -25.62 -0.39 10.12
N ASP A 36 -25.49 0.79 10.75
CA ASP A 36 -24.56 1.82 10.30
C ASP A 36 -23.10 1.38 10.46
N TRP A 37 -22.74 0.82 11.60
CA TRP A 37 -21.41 0.27 11.84
C TRP A 37 -21.07 -0.86 10.88
N GLU A 38 -22.00 -1.77 10.59
CA GLU A 38 -21.82 -2.82 9.57
C GLU A 38 -21.58 -2.21 8.18
N SER A 39 -22.31 -1.15 7.83
CA SER A 39 -22.13 -0.43 6.57
C SER A 39 -20.76 0.27 6.48
N ILE A 40 -20.28 0.85 7.59
CA ILE A 40 -18.94 1.45 7.69
C ILE A 40 -17.88 0.37 7.48
N PHE A 41 -17.99 -0.75 8.17
CA PHE A 41 -17.06 -1.88 8.05
C PHE A 41 -16.98 -2.40 6.61
N LEU A 42 -18.11 -2.72 5.98
CA LEU A 42 -18.16 -3.22 4.62
C LEU A 42 -17.62 -2.19 3.60
N THR A 43 -17.85 -0.90 3.86
CA THR A 43 -17.30 0.16 3.02
C THR A 43 -15.78 0.26 3.17
N ALA A 44 -15.28 0.22 4.39
CA ALA A 44 -13.85 0.24 4.68
C ALA A 44 -13.13 -0.97 4.04
N GLN A 45 -13.76 -2.15 4.12
CA GLN A 45 -13.25 -3.37 3.48
C GLN A 45 -13.23 -3.24 1.96
N ALA A 46 -14.31 -2.77 1.33
CA ALA A 46 -14.39 -2.60 -0.12
C ALA A 46 -13.41 -1.54 -0.65
N GLN A 47 -12.98 -0.59 0.18
CA GLN A 47 -12.02 0.45 -0.15
C GLN A 47 -10.59 0.11 0.29
N THR A 48 -10.33 -1.11 0.81
CA THR A 48 -9.00 -1.54 1.31
C THR A 48 -8.39 -0.57 2.32
N VAL A 49 -9.23 -0.07 3.23
CA VAL A 49 -8.84 0.84 4.33
C VAL A 49 -9.36 0.36 5.70
N MET A 50 -9.78 -0.90 5.76
CA MET A 50 -10.41 -1.48 6.93
C MET A 50 -9.43 -1.58 8.10
N ALA A 51 -8.22 -2.06 7.86
CA ALA A 51 -7.17 -2.15 8.86
C ALA A 51 -6.71 -0.77 9.34
N LEU A 52 -6.66 0.22 8.44
CA LEU A 52 -6.36 1.60 8.79
C LEU A 52 -7.46 2.21 9.67
N ALA A 53 -8.72 2.05 9.28
CA ALA A 53 -9.85 2.59 10.06
C ALA A 53 -9.91 2.01 11.49
N PHE A 54 -9.55 0.74 11.66
CA PHE A 54 -9.49 0.08 12.97
C PHE A 54 -8.51 0.75 13.94
N GLN A 55 -7.38 1.27 13.44
CA GLN A 55 -6.39 1.94 14.28
C GLN A 55 -6.93 3.19 14.99
N ALA A 56 -8.05 3.76 14.49
CA ALA A 56 -8.66 4.92 15.12
C ALA A 56 -9.50 4.57 16.35
N PHE A 57 -9.82 3.31 16.57
CA PHE A 57 -10.65 2.88 17.72
C PHE A 57 -9.97 3.16 19.06
N GLU A 58 -8.62 3.22 19.09
CA GLU A 58 -7.88 3.63 20.30
C GLU A 58 -8.21 5.05 20.80
N PHE A 59 -8.79 5.89 19.94
CA PHE A 59 -9.15 7.28 20.23
C PHE A 59 -10.64 7.47 20.50
N LEU A 60 -11.45 6.41 20.38
CA LEU A 60 -12.90 6.47 20.63
C LEU A 60 -13.23 5.99 22.04
N PRO A 61 -14.14 6.65 22.76
CA PRO A 61 -14.74 6.10 23.95
C PRO A 61 -15.46 4.78 23.69
N ASP A 62 -15.44 3.87 24.66
CA ASP A 62 -16.04 2.52 24.52
C ASP A 62 -17.52 2.56 24.13
N GLU A 63 -18.26 3.58 24.60
CA GLU A 63 -19.69 3.76 24.33
C GLU A 63 -19.99 4.11 22.86
N LEU A 64 -18.97 4.56 22.11
CA LEU A 64 -19.08 4.93 20.70
C LEU A 64 -18.54 3.84 19.77
N LEU A 65 -17.96 2.77 20.30
CA LEU A 65 -17.46 1.65 19.49
C LEU A 65 -18.61 0.77 18.96
N PRO A 66 -18.37 -0.01 17.89
CA PRO A 66 -19.33 -1.03 17.46
C PRO A 66 -19.51 -2.12 18.53
N ASP A 67 -20.56 -2.95 18.39
CA ASP A 67 -20.77 -4.08 19.31
C ASP A 67 -19.60 -5.09 19.26
N ASP A 68 -19.44 -5.86 20.33
CA ASP A 68 -18.33 -6.80 20.53
C ASP A 68 -18.17 -7.80 19.38
N ALA A 69 -19.25 -8.21 18.75
CA ALA A 69 -19.20 -9.18 17.65
C ALA A 69 -18.57 -8.55 16.39
N LEU A 70 -18.95 -7.32 16.06
CA LEU A 70 -18.39 -6.59 14.92
C LEU A 70 -16.97 -6.13 15.25
N LEU A 71 -16.72 -5.69 16.47
CA LEU A 71 -15.39 -5.30 16.94
C LEU A 71 -14.40 -6.47 16.82
N THR A 72 -14.79 -7.66 17.30
CA THR A 72 -13.98 -8.88 17.19
C THR A 72 -13.71 -9.24 15.72
N ARG A 73 -14.74 -9.17 14.87
CA ARG A 73 -14.58 -9.45 13.43
C ARG A 73 -13.62 -8.47 12.78
N TRP A 74 -13.71 -7.17 13.11
CA TRP A 74 -12.84 -6.14 12.59
C TRP A 74 -11.39 -6.36 13.02
N MET A 75 -11.18 -6.66 14.30
CA MET A 75 -9.85 -6.98 14.84
C MET A 75 -9.20 -8.17 14.14
N VAL A 76 -9.93 -9.28 13.97
CA VAL A 76 -9.42 -10.49 13.29
C VAL A 76 -9.02 -10.18 11.85
N GLN A 77 -9.84 -9.43 11.11
CA GLN A 77 -9.52 -9.09 9.73
C GLN A 77 -8.38 -8.07 9.63
N THR A 78 -8.24 -7.17 10.61
CA THR A 78 -7.08 -6.27 10.69
C THR A 78 -5.79 -7.06 10.87
N GLU A 79 -5.77 -8.02 11.79
CA GLU A 79 -4.59 -8.89 11.98
C GLU A 79 -4.24 -9.68 10.70
N GLN A 80 -5.25 -10.18 9.98
CA GLN A 80 -5.02 -10.87 8.69
C GLN A 80 -4.42 -9.91 7.64
N ALA A 81 -4.91 -8.68 7.56
CA ALA A 81 -4.37 -7.66 6.65
C ALA A 81 -2.93 -7.28 7.03
N GLU A 82 -2.63 -7.15 8.31
CA GLU A 82 -1.27 -6.88 8.78
C GLU A 82 -0.32 -8.05 8.52
N GLN A 83 -0.76 -9.29 8.69
CA GLN A 83 0.03 -10.48 8.34
C GLN A 83 0.34 -10.53 6.84
N HIS A 84 -0.65 -10.19 6.01
CA HIS A 84 -0.43 -10.05 4.56
C HIS A 84 0.59 -8.95 4.24
N SER A 85 0.50 -7.80 4.91
CA SER A 85 1.45 -6.69 4.75
C SER A 85 2.88 -7.08 5.16
N ARG A 86 3.04 -7.87 6.24
CA ARG A 86 4.35 -8.43 6.65
C ARG A 86 4.90 -9.35 5.56
N HIS A 87 4.08 -10.29 5.04
CA HIS A 87 4.50 -11.18 3.97
C HIS A 87 4.92 -10.41 2.71
N MET A 88 4.19 -9.38 2.32
CA MET A 88 4.56 -8.52 1.20
C MET A 88 5.89 -7.78 1.44
N ASN A 89 6.15 -7.32 2.66
CA ASN A 89 7.41 -6.68 3.01
C ASN A 89 8.59 -7.66 2.92
N ASP A 90 8.41 -8.90 3.36
CA ASP A 90 9.42 -9.96 3.27
C ASP A 90 9.70 -10.33 1.80
N ALA A 91 8.66 -10.47 1.00
CA ALA A 91 8.78 -10.71 -0.44
C ALA A 91 9.49 -9.54 -1.15
N LEU A 92 9.15 -8.29 -0.81
CA LEU A 92 9.83 -7.10 -1.33
C LEU A 92 11.31 -7.08 -0.95
N ALA A 93 11.66 -7.37 0.30
CA ALA A 93 13.04 -7.44 0.78
C ALA A 93 13.84 -8.48 -0.03
N SER A 94 13.31 -9.70 -0.15
CA SER A 94 13.89 -10.77 -0.95
C SER A 94 14.08 -10.40 -2.43
N LEU A 95 13.08 -9.75 -3.03
CA LEU A 95 13.13 -9.31 -4.42
C LEU A 95 14.17 -8.20 -4.63
N CYS A 96 14.26 -7.25 -3.71
CA CYS A 96 15.28 -6.19 -3.75
C CYS A 96 16.69 -6.79 -3.61
N GLU A 97 16.89 -7.75 -2.71
CA GLU A 97 18.16 -8.47 -2.57
C GLU A 97 18.50 -9.23 -3.85
N PHE A 98 17.53 -9.95 -4.46
CA PHE A 98 17.73 -10.64 -5.72
C PHE A 98 18.26 -9.73 -6.83
N PHE A 99 17.74 -8.50 -6.93
CA PHE A 99 18.19 -7.54 -7.93
C PHE A 99 19.50 -6.87 -7.56
N THR A 100 19.67 -6.43 -6.32
CA THR A 100 20.87 -5.69 -5.88
C THR A 100 22.13 -6.53 -5.91
N THR A 101 22.05 -7.82 -5.58
CA THR A 101 23.18 -8.77 -5.72
C THR A 101 23.63 -8.98 -7.16
N ARG A 102 22.80 -8.59 -8.12
CA ARG A 102 23.09 -8.60 -9.57
C ARG A 102 23.47 -7.22 -10.12
N GLY A 103 23.68 -6.23 -9.25
CA GLY A 103 24.05 -4.87 -9.62
C GLY A 103 22.88 -4.04 -10.18
N LEU A 104 21.64 -4.52 -10.04
CA LEU A 104 20.43 -3.83 -10.48
C LEU A 104 19.87 -2.99 -9.33
N GLN A 105 19.29 -1.83 -9.65
CA GLN A 105 18.80 -0.88 -8.65
C GLN A 105 17.28 -0.65 -8.82
N PRO A 106 16.44 -1.53 -8.24
CA PRO A 106 14.99 -1.34 -8.27
C PRO A 106 14.58 -0.15 -7.41
N VAL A 107 13.55 0.56 -7.85
CA VAL A 107 12.87 1.62 -7.09
C VAL A 107 11.43 1.19 -6.85
N VAL A 108 11.00 1.23 -5.59
CA VAL A 108 9.62 0.95 -5.19
C VAL A 108 8.80 2.22 -5.38
N LEU A 109 7.76 2.19 -6.22
CA LEU A 109 7.02 3.39 -6.62
C LEU A 109 5.92 3.81 -5.65
N LYS A 110 5.15 2.86 -5.16
CA LYS A 110 3.97 3.06 -4.30
C LYS A 110 3.86 1.89 -3.30
N GLY A 111 2.70 1.66 -2.75
CA GLY A 111 2.51 0.54 -1.84
C GLY A 111 3.33 0.72 -0.57
N GLN A 112 4.29 -0.15 -0.35
CA GLN A 112 5.15 -0.20 0.84
C GLN A 112 5.98 1.08 1.02
N SER A 113 6.36 1.77 -0.06
CA SER A 113 7.09 3.04 0.03
C SER A 113 6.27 4.14 0.72
N ILE A 114 4.95 4.16 0.52
CA ILE A 114 4.03 5.09 1.16
C ILE A 114 3.61 4.60 2.54
N ALA A 115 3.45 3.29 2.74
CA ALA A 115 3.02 2.70 4.00
C ALA A 115 3.89 3.16 5.18
N ARG A 116 5.19 3.31 4.99
CA ARG A 116 6.13 3.78 6.02
C ARG A 116 5.83 5.19 6.56
N LEU A 117 5.05 5.99 5.84
CA LEU A 117 4.64 7.32 6.27
C LEU A 117 3.43 7.27 7.21
N TYR A 118 2.79 6.12 7.31
CA TYR A 118 1.65 5.92 8.20
C TYR A 118 2.14 5.67 9.63
N ARG A 119 1.37 6.09 10.61
CA ARG A 119 1.63 5.78 12.03
C ARG A 119 1.71 4.27 12.28
N HIS A 120 0.85 3.52 11.58
CA HIS A 120 0.79 2.05 11.57
C HIS A 120 1.04 1.54 10.15
N PRO A 121 2.29 1.34 9.73
CA PRO A 121 2.64 0.98 8.35
C PRO A 121 1.96 -0.29 7.82
N LEU A 122 1.75 -1.28 8.69
CA LEU A 122 1.12 -2.55 8.33
C LEU A 122 -0.39 -2.42 8.06
N ALA A 123 -1.03 -1.36 8.59
CA ALA A 123 -2.44 -1.11 8.35
C ALA A 123 -2.74 -0.57 6.95
N ARG A 124 -1.71 -0.22 6.16
CA ARG A 124 -1.89 0.11 4.75
C ARG A 124 -2.00 -1.17 3.92
N GLU A 125 -3.20 -1.51 3.52
CA GLU A 125 -3.48 -2.65 2.67
C GLU A 125 -2.94 -2.40 1.24
N CYS A 126 -2.03 -3.27 0.78
CA CYS A 126 -1.46 -3.24 -0.57
C CYS A 126 -1.81 -4.56 -1.27
N GLY A 127 -2.04 -4.52 -2.58
CA GLY A 127 -2.35 -5.70 -3.38
C GLY A 127 -1.17 -6.23 -4.18
N ASP A 128 -0.19 -5.38 -4.46
CA ASP A 128 0.93 -5.66 -5.34
C ASP A 128 2.20 -4.88 -4.93
N ILE A 129 3.32 -5.29 -5.50
CA ILE A 129 4.60 -4.59 -5.41
C ILE A 129 4.87 -3.92 -6.75
N ASP A 130 5.01 -2.58 -6.74
CA ASP A 130 5.32 -1.81 -7.95
C ASP A 130 6.80 -1.45 -8.01
N LEU A 131 7.50 -1.92 -9.03
CA LEU A 131 8.91 -1.66 -9.24
C LEU A 131 9.17 -0.88 -10.53
N HIS A 132 10.22 -0.08 -10.49
CA HIS A 132 10.77 0.62 -11.63
C HIS A 132 12.31 0.56 -11.61
N PHE A 133 12.94 0.53 -12.77
CA PHE A 133 14.40 0.60 -12.92
C PHE A 133 14.76 1.88 -13.65
N PRO A 134 15.24 2.93 -12.95
CA PRO A 134 15.51 4.22 -13.54
C PRO A 134 16.77 4.24 -14.42
N ILE A 135 17.70 3.31 -14.22
CA ILE A 135 18.94 3.23 -14.97
C ILE A 135 18.70 2.54 -16.32
N HIS A 136 19.12 3.19 -17.40
CA HIS A 136 18.93 2.68 -18.75
C HIS A 136 19.46 1.25 -18.92
N GLY A 137 18.66 0.38 -19.51
CA GLY A 137 19.00 -1.02 -19.75
C GLY A 137 18.72 -1.96 -18.55
N GLN A 138 18.65 -1.47 -17.32
CA GLN A 138 18.44 -2.33 -16.16
C GLN A 138 17.06 -3.02 -16.15
N ALA A 139 16.02 -2.39 -16.68
CA ALA A 139 14.71 -3.01 -16.81
C ALA A 139 14.77 -4.33 -17.64
N ALA A 140 15.46 -4.30 -18.78
CA ALA A 140 15.65 -5.48 -19.63
C ALA A 140 16.52 -6.55 -18.92
N GLN A 141 17.59 -6.13 -18.25
CA GLN A 141 18.46 -7.02 -17.49
C GLN A 141 17.69 -7.69 -16.34
N ALA A 142 16.82 -6.94 -15.64
CA ALA A 142 15.98 -7.47 -14.58
C ALA A 142 15.02 -8.56 -15.10
N LEU A 143 14.38 -8.33 -16.27
CA LEU A 143 13.52 -9.33 -16.91
C LEU A 143 14.30 -10.59 -17.36
N CYS A 144 15.54 -10.45 -17.83
CA CYS A 144 16.40 -11.61 -18.13
C CYS A 144 16.73 -12.37 -16.85
N ALA A 145 17.18 -11.68 -15.79
CA ALA A 145 17.52 -12.29 -14.51
C ALA A 145 16.35 -13.07 -13.90
N LEU A 146 15.11 -12.53 -14.00
CA LEU A 146 13.90 -13.22 -13.55
C LEU A 146 13.68 -14.52 -14.33
N ARG A 147 13.82 -14.48 -15.67
CA ARG A 147 13.66 -15.69 -16.51
C ARG A 147 14.70 -16.74 -16.21
N ASP A 148 15.94 -16.33 -16.00
CA ASP A 148 17.05 -17.24 -15.62
C ASP A 148 16.79 -17.89 -14.25
N ALA A 149 16.05 -17.22 -13.37
CA ALA A 149 15.59 -17.73 -12.07
C ALA A 149 14.29 -18.56 -12.16
N GLY A 150 13.75 -18.81 -13.37
CA GLY A 150 12.51 -19.57 -13.57
C GLY A 150 11.22 -18.76 -13.37
N VAL A 151 11.33 -17.45 -13.16
CA VAL A 151 10.16 -16.56 -13.12
C VAL A 151 9.82 -16.10 -14.53
N HIS A 152 8.54 -16.12 -14.90
CA HIS A 152 8.09 -15.79 -16.25
C HIS A 152 7.25 -14.51 -16.29
N PRO A 153 7.88 -13.32 -16.43
CA PRO A 153 7.17 -12.05 -16.50
C PRO A 153 6.24 -11.99 -17.72
N GLN A 154 4.97 -11.68 -17.50
CA GLN A 154 3.94 -11.56 -18.53
C GLN A 154 3.82 -10.10 -18.97
N PRO A 155 3.95 -9.79 -20.27
CA PRO A 155 3.81 -8.43 -20.75
C PRO A 155 2.35 -7.97 -20.67
N LYS A 156 2.13 -6.70 -20.31
CA LYS A 156 0.85 -6.00 -20.33
C LYS A 156 0.79 -5.00 -21.49
N PRO A 157 -0.42 -4.60 -21.94
CA PRO A 157 -0.59 -3.67 -23.06
C PRO A 157 0.05 -2.27 -22.85
N ASP A 158 0.20 -1.84 -21.59
CA ASP A 158 0.83 -0.57 -21.20
C ASP A 158 2.37 -0.63 -21.20
N GLY A 159 2.93 -1.81 -21.51
CA GLY A 159 4.37 -2.07 -21.52
C GLY A 159 4.94 -2.45 -20.16
N SER A 160 4.12 -2.57 -19.11
CA SER A 160 4.52 -3.16 -17.84
C SER A 160 4.60 -4.68 -17.93
N TYR A 161 5.20 -5.31 -16.93
CA TYR A 161 5.27 -6.77 -16.81
C TYR A 161 4.75 -7.20 -15.45
N LEU A 162 3.89 -8.22 -15.45
CA LEU A 162 3.31 -8.84 -14.24
C LEU A 162 3.97 -10.20 -14.01
N TYR A 163 4.36 -10.47 -12.78
CA TYR A 163 4.86 -11.79 -12.33
C TYR A 163 4.55 -11.99 -10.85
N SER A 164 4.75 -13.20 -10.35
CA SER A 164 4.65 -13.52 -8.93
C SER A 164 6.04 -13.73 -8.34
N TRP A 165 6.26 -13.21 -7.13
CA TRP A 165 7.44 -13.46 -6.33
C TRP A 165 7.02 -13.85 -4.91
N GLN A 166 7.32 -15.11 -4.50
CA GLN A 166 6.87 -15.65 -3.22
C GLN A 166 5.35 -15.46 -2.99
N ASP A 167 4.55 -15.79 -4.03
CA ASP A 167 3.09 -15.66 -4.07
C ASP A 167 2.55 -14.21 -4.01
N VAL A 168 3.43 -13.20 -4.04
CA VAL A 168 3.04 -11.79 -4.11
C VAL A 168 3.07 -11.31 -5.56
N PRO A 169 2.00 -10.65 -6.06
CA PRO A 169 2.00 -10.03 -7.37
C PRO A 169 3.01 -8.87 -7.43
N VAL A 170 3.78 -8.83 -8.50
CA VAL A 170 4.76 -7.76 -8.76
C VAL A 170 4.51 -7.17 -10.12
N GLU A 171 4.38 -5.86 -10.19
CA GLU A 171 4.29 -5.10 -11.43
C GLU A 171 5.58 -4.32 -11.69
N HIS A 172 6.18 -4.61 -12.83
CA HIS A 172 7.42 -3.97 -13.26
C HIS A 172 7.09 -2.89 -14.29
N HIS A 173 7.13 -1.64 -13.88
CA HIS A 173 6.75 -0.50 -14.69
C HIS A 173 7.89 -0.01 -15.58
N PRO A 174 7.66 0.19 -16.90
CA PRO A 174 8.67 0.74 -17.81
C PRO A 174 8.95 2.21 -17.55
N ARG A 175 8.00 2.89 -16.89
CA ARG A 175 8.05 4.34 -16.61
C ARG A 175 7.52 4.62 -15.21
N PHE A 176 7.98 5.73 -14.66
CA PHE A 176 7.53 6.22 -13.37
C PHE A 176 6.04 6.65 -13.36
N THR A 177 5.53 7.15 -14.49
CA THR A 177 4.13 7.57 -14.63
C THR A 177 3.61 7.37 -16.04
N ASP A 178 2.31 7.13 -16.18
CA ASP A 178 1.58 7.01 -17.44
C ASP A 178 0.91 8.32 -17.87
N LEU A 179 1.65 9.42 -17.83
CA LEU A 179 1.14 10.68 -18.36
C LEU A 179 1.04 10.62 -19.88
N ALA A 180 -0.18 10.81 -20.41
CA ALA A 180 -0.45 10.80 -21.84
C ALA A 180 0.28 11.96 -22.56
N SER A 181 0.39 13.14 -21.93
CA SER A 181 1.06 14.31 -22.49
C SER A 181 2.59 14.20 -22.41
N PRO A 182 3.31 14.22 -23.54
CA PRO A 182 4.78 14.23 -23.56
C PRO A 182 5.37 15.44 -22.83
N PHE A 183 4.71 16.59 -22.91
CA PHE A 183 5.13 17.81 -22.24
C PHE A 183 5.01 17.69 -20.71
N ALA A 184 3.88 17.19 -20.21
CA ALA A 184 3.68 16.95 -18.78
C ALA A 184 4.69 15.92 -18.26
N ARG A 185 4.96 14.87 -19.03
CA ARG A 185 5.97 13.85 -18.71
C ARG A 185 7.36 14.45 -18.57
N ARG A 186 7.80 15.26 -19.53
CA ARG A 186 9.11 15.92 -19.49
C ARG A 186 9.23 16.86 -18.29
N ARG A 187 8.16 17.63 -18.01
CA ARG A 187 8.14 18.54 -16.86
C ARG A 187 8.22 17.78 -15.54
N LEU A 188 7.47 16.69 -15.39
CA LEU A 188 7.50 15.84 -14.20
C LEU A 188 8.88 15.18 -14.04
N SER A 189 9.46 14.60 -15.10
CA SER A 189 10.81 14.03 -15.05
C SER A 189 11.84 15.06 -14.58
N GLY A 190 11.75 16.31 -15.07
CA GLY A 190 12.63 17.40 -14.63
C GLY A 190 12.39 17.84 -13.18
N MET A 191 11.19 17.66 -12.64
CA MET A 191 10.92 17.85 -11.21
C MET A 191 11.49 16.71 -10.38
N LEU A 192 11.23 15.47 -10.79
CA LEU A 192 11.65 14.27 -10.05
C LEU A 192 13.17 14.11 -9.98
N SER A 193 13.91 14.58 -11.01
CA SER A 193 15.38 14.59 -10.96
C SER A 193 15.97 15.45 -9.83
N ARG A 194 15.16 16.34 -9.24
CA ARG A 194 15.53 17.14 -8.05
C ARG A 194 15.28 16.44 -6.74
N PHE A 195 14.53 15.34 -6.76
CA PHE A 195 14.19 14.52 -5.58
C PHE A 195 14.80 13.13 -5.81
N PRO A 196 16.01 12.88 -5.33
CA PRO A 196 16.65 11.58 -5.48
C PRO A 196 15.83 10.53 -4.72
N SER A 197 15.82 9.30 -5.24
CA SER A 197 15.28 8.16 -4.52
C SER A 197 16.01 7.99 -3.19
N GLN A 198 15.29 7.64 -2.14
CA GLN A 198 15.86 7.39 -0.82
C GLN A 198 16.09 5.90 -0.63
N SER A 199 17.24 5.52 -0.08
CA SER A 199 17.49 4.16 0.38
C SER A 199 16.81 3.96 1.72
N VAL A 200 15.97 2.94 1.83
CA VAL A 200 15.23 2.60 3.05
C VAL A 200 15.54 1.17 3.46
N ALA A 201 15.81 0.97 4.74
CA ALA A 201 15.96 -0.36 5.31
C ALA A 201 14.60 -1.08 5.31
N LEU A 202 14.58 -2.29 4.77
CA LEU A 202 13.41 -3.18 4.76
C LEU A 202 13.47 -4.23 5.89
N GLY A 203 14.47 -4.16 6.77
CA GLY A 203 14.78 -5.14 7.83
C GLY A 203 16.00 -5.98 7.48
N MET A 204 16.62 -6.60 8.51
CA MET A 204 17.79 -7.50 8.40
C MET A 204 18.90 -7.07 7.42
N GLY A 205 19.18 -5.76 7.32
CA GLY A 205 20.25 -5.23 6.45
C GLY A 205 19.87 -5.06 4.97
N THR A 206 18.66 -5.41 4.56
CA THR A 206 18.17 -5.19 3.21
C THR A 206 17.64 -3.77 3.04
N HIS A 207 18.02 -3.11 1.95
CA HIS A 207 17.60 -1.76 1.62
C HIS A 207 16.86 -1.73 0.28
N ALA A 208 15.77 -0.98 0.21
CA ALA A 208 15.10 -0.64 -1.05
C ALA A 208 15.30 0.84 -1.37
N GLN A 209 15.42 1.14 -2.66
CA GLN A 209 15.28 2.51 -3.15
C GLN A 209 13.79 2.84 -3.27
N ILE A 210 13.39 3.99 -2.75
CA ILE A 210 12.03 4.50 -2.85
C ILE A 210 12.03 5.92 -3.40
N MET A 211 10.96 6.30 -4.06
CA MET A 211 10.72 7.69 -4.48
C MET A 211 9.68 8.36 -3.61
#